data_6b389a260119f4f5130f35111363e9c4
#
_entry.id   6b389a260119f4f5130f35111363e9c4
#
_cell.length_a   1.000
_cell.length_b   1.000
_cell.length_c   1.000
_cell.angle_alpha   90.00
_cell.angle_beta   90.00
_cell.angle_gamma   90.00
#
_symmetry.space_group_name_H-M   'P 1'
#
loop_
_entity.id
_entity.type
_entity.pdbx_description
1 polymer ?
#
loop_
_entity_poly.entity_id
_entity_poly.type
_entity_poly.pdbx_seq_one_letter_code
_entity_poly.pdbx_strand_id
1 'polypeptide(L)'
;MTRAAYEKLSKPVAKAALRAGFTPDSITIIGTAGTVIAALTLFPIGQLWWGAFTVWIFVLADMLDGAMARERGGGTRFGAVLDATCDRIGDGAVFGGLLWWAAFGVHSTSLVVATLISLVTSQVISYIKARAEASGLSGEGGMIERPERLIIVLVGAGLSGVWFLHVPWLLHVAMWVLAVTSLITIGQRLHTVRTSPGAMDPMASTDAANGEKPETSGP
;
A
#
# COMPACT_ATOMS: atom_id res chain seq x y z
N MET A 1 16.01 -8.37 -7.96
CA MET A 1 15.44 -9.12 -9.09
C MET A 1 15.21 -8.12 -10.22
N THR A 2 15.79 -8.31 -11.42
CA THR A 2 15.59 -7.35 -12.50
C THR A 2 14.16 -7.46 -13.05
N ARG A 3 13.58 -6.34 -13.50
CA ARG A 3 12.22 -6.25 -14.07
C ARG A 3 11.98 -7.32 -15.14
N ALA A 4 13.00 -7.61 -15.96
CA ALA A 4 12.96 -8.66 -16.99
C ALA A 4 12.84 -10.10 -16.42
N ALA A 5 13.46 -10.40 -15.28
CA ALA A 5 13.36 -11.72 -14.64
C ALA A 5 11.96 -11.95 -14.05
N TYR A 6 11.38 -10.90 -13.44
CA TYR A 6 10.02 -10.94 -12.94
C TYR A 6 9.01 -11.14 -14.08
N GLU A 7 9.12 -10.40 -15.17
CA GLU A 7 8.23 -10.56 -16.35
C GLU A 7 8.30 -11.95 -16.95
N LYS A 8 9.50 -12.55 -17.02
CA LYS A 8 9.68 -13.90 -17.54
C LYS A 8 8.98 -14.97 -16.69
N LEU A 9 8.94 -14.76 -15.37
CA LEU A 9 8.34 -15.70 -14.43
C LEU A 9 6.82 -15.49 -14.28
N SER A 10 6.35 -14.24 -14.28
CA SER A 10 4.94 -13.91 -14.08
C SER A 10 4.07 -14.16 -15.31
N LYS A 11 4.60 -14.01 -16.54
CA LYS A 11 3.85 -14.22 -17.79
C LYS A 11 3.20 -15.60 -17.91
N PRO A 12 3.88 -16.74 -17.69
CA PRO A 12 3.23 -18.06 -17.83
C PRO A 12 2.14 -18.26 -16.80
N VAL A 13 2.33 -17.77 -15.56
CA VAL A 13 1.35 -17.86 -14.47
C VAL A 13 0.13 -16.98 -14.78
N ALA A 14 0.34 -15.75 -15.23
CA ALA A 14 -0.72 -14.84 -15.65
C ALA A 14 -1.58 -15.44 -16.78
N LYS A 15 -0.94 -16.04 -17.81
CA LYS A 15 -1.65 -16.72 -18.89
C LYS A 15 -2.44 -17.94 -18.41
N ALA A 16 -1.89 -18.71 -17.48
CA ALA A 16 -2.60 -19.86 -16.90
C ALA A 16 -3.83 -19.40 -16.10
N ALA A 17 -3.71 -18.37 -15.27
CA ALA A 17 -4.82 -17.79 -14.53
C ALA A 17 -5.92 -17.24 -15.46
N LEU A 18 -5.54 -16.53 -16.54
CA LEU A 18 -6.48 -16.05 -17.55
C LEU A 18 -7.22 -17.18 -18.26
N ARG A 19 -6.52 -18.29 -18.59
CA ARG A 19 -7.14 -19.48 -19.21
C ARG A 19 -8.08 -20.20 -18.24
N ALA A 20 -7.80 -20.16 -16.94
CA ALA A 20 -8.67 -20.69 -15.90
C ALA A 20 -9.91 -19.81 -15.61
N GLY A 21 -10.06 -18.67 -16.32
CA GLY A 21 -11.21 -17.77 -16.19
C GLY A 21 -11.07 -16.70 -15.13
N PHE A 22 -9.91 -16.58 -14.46
CA PHE A 22 -9.68 -15.50 -13.49
C PHE A 22 -9.52 -14.16 -14.22
N THR A 23 -10.01 -13.10 -13.55
CA THR A 23 -9.79 -11.72 -13.98
C THR A 23 -8.70 -11.07 -13.12
N PRO A 24 -7.99 -10.01 -13.58
CA PRO A 24 -7.09 -9.25 -12.72
C PRO A 24 -7.77 -8.84 -11.42
N ASP A 25 -8.96 -8.24 -11.48
CA ASP A 25 -9.73 -7.79 -10.32
C ASP A 25 -10.04 -8.92 -9.32
N SER A 26 -10.32 -10.14 -9.82
CA SER A 26 -10.56 -11.29 -8.92
C SER A 26 -9.29 -11.74 -8.19
N ILE A 27 -8.13 -11.65 -8.82
CA ILE A 27 -6.84 -11.95 -8.17
C ILE A 27 -6.52 -10.91 -7.11
N THR A 28 -6.71 -9.62 -7.40
CA THR A 28 -6.56 -8.53 -6.41
C THR A 28 -7.44 -8.76 -5.18
N ILE A 29 -8.73 -9.07 -5.37
CA ILE A 29 -9.66 -9.35 -4.25
C ILE A 29 -9.23 -10.58 -3.45
N ILE A 30 -8.88 -11.68 -4.12
CA ILE A 30 -8.45 -12.92 -3.44
C ILE A 30 -7.14 -12.70 -2.68
N GLY A 31 -6.16 -12.02 -3.29
CA GLY A 31 -4.89 -11.68 -2.65
C GLY A 31 -5.09 -10.83 -1.39
N THR A 32 -5.92 -9.79 -1.51
CA THR A 32 -6.26 -8.92 -0.37
C THR A 32 -7.00 -9.67 0.72
N ALA A 33 -8.03 -10.46 0.37
CA ALA A 33 -8.78 -11.26 1.34
C ALA A 33 -7.85 -12.25 2.08
N GLY A 34 -6.96 -12.93 1.36
CA GLY A 34 -5.97 -13.82 1.96
C GLY A 34 -5.00 -13.08 2.89
N THR A 35 -4.50 -11.90 2.48
CA THR A 35 -3.68 -11.02 3.31
C THR A 35 -4.40 -10.63 4.60
N VAL A 36 -5.65 -10.17 4.50
CA VAL A 36 -6.47 -9.75 5.66
C VAL A 36 -6.69 -10.92 6.61
N ILE A 37 -7.11 -12.07 6.11
CA ILE A 37 -7.35 -13.26 6.93
C ILE A 37 -6.05 -13.68 7.62
N ALA A 38 -4.94 -13.82 6.89
CA ALA A 38 -3.66 -14.21 7.45
C ALA A 38 -3.18 -13.23 8.53
N ALA A 39 -3.22 -11.92 8.24
CA ALA A 39 -2.73 -10.89 9.15
C ALA A 39 -3.57 -10.81 10.44
N LEU A 40 -4.90 -10.84 10.33
CA LEU A 40 -5.80 -10.69 11.47
C LEU A 40 -6.01 -11.99 12.27
N THR A 41 -5.55 -13.13 11.76
CA THR A 41 -5.60 -14.40 12.51
C THR A 41 -4.23 -14.78 13.10
N LEU A 42 -3.16 -14.69 12.31
CA LEU A 42 -1.85 -15.23 12.72
C LEU A 42 -1.05 -14.24 13.60
N PHE A 43 -1.05 -12.92 13.28
CA PHE A 43 -0.32 -11.96 14.11
C PHE A 43 -0.91 -11.82 15.51
N PRO A 44 -2.23 -11.71 15.72
CA PRO A 44 -2.82 -11.60 17.05
C PRO A 44 -2.46 -12.75 17.99
N ILE A 45 -2.31 -13.96 17.48
CA ILE A 45 -1.93 -15.15 18.29
C ILE A 45 -0.40 -15.33 18.41
N GLY A 46 0.40 -14.35 17.94
CA GLY A 46 1.85 -14.38 18.05
C GLY A 46 2.57 -15.25 17.02
N GLN A 47 1.88 -15.77 16.01
CA GLN A 47 2.47 -16.57 14.93
C GLN A 47 3.14 -15.67 13.87
N LEU A 48 4.11 -14.84 14.32
CA LEU A 48 4.69 -13.79 13.50
C LEU A 48 5.38 -14.32 12.23
N TRP A 49 6.11 -15.43 12.32
CA TRP A 49 6.76 -16.06 11.17
C TRP A 49 5.73 -16.53 10.13
N TRP A 50 4.75 -17.32 10.56
CA TRP A 50 3.72 -17.83 9.66
C TRP A 50 2.83 -16.74 9.10
N GLY A 51 2.52 -15.71 9.92
CA GLY A 51 1.80 -14.53 9.49
C GLY A 51 2.54 -13.78 8.40
N ALA A 52 3.82 -13.46 8.62
CA ALA A 52 4.65 -12.75 7.64
C ALA A 52 4.83 -13.57 6.36
N PHE A 53 5.09 -14.88 6.47
CA PHE A 53 5.26 -15.76 5.32
C PHE A 53 3.98 -15.87 4.48
N THR A 54 2.83 -16.06 5.12
CA THR A 54 1.55 -16.20 4.42
C THR A 54 1.13 -14.88 3.76
N VAL A 55 1.27 -13.75 4.47
CA VAL A 55 1.05 -12.42 3.89
C VAL A 55 1.96 -12.18 2.69
N TRP A 56 3.25 -12.55 2.80
CA TRP A 56 4.20 -12.42 1.69
C TRP A 56 3.75 -13.19 0.44
N ILE A 57 3.23 -14.41 0.60
CA ILE A 57 2.70 -15.21 -0.52
C ILE A 57 1.54 -14.47 -1.20
N PHE A 58 0.58 -13.91 -0.45
CA PHE A 58 -0.56 -13.21 -1.01
C PHE A 58 -0.16 -11.89 -1.67
N VAL A 59 0.80 -11.14 -1.10
CA VAL A 59 1.36 -9.94 -1.72
C VAL A 59 2.08 -10.25 -3.03
N LEU A 60 2.80 -11.36 -3.11
CA LEU A 60 3.40 -11.80 -4.38
C LEU A 60 2.34 -12.24 -5.40
N ALA A 61 1.28 -12.88 -4.96
CA ALA A 61 0.16 -13.26 -5.83
C ALA A 61 -0.59 -12.03 -6.37
N ASP A 62 -0.75 -11.01 -5.55
CA ASP A 62 -1.34 -9.72 -5.94
C ASP A 62 -0.58 -9.06 -7.11
N MET A 63 0.75 -9.17 -7.13
CA MET A 63 1.55 -8.67 -8.27
C MET A 63 1.22 -9.35 -9.62
N LEU A 64 0.48 -10.48 -9.63
CA LEU A 64 0.08 -11.17 -10.86
C LEU A 64 -1.05 -10.44 -11.59
N ASP A 65 -1.91 -9.71 -10.88
CA ASP A 65 -3.03 -8.96 -11.49
C ASP A 65 -2.53 -7.93 -12.50
N GLY A 66 -1.47 -7.19 -12.17
CA GLY A 66 -0.79 -6.28 -13.07
C GLY A 66 -0.17 -6.98 -14.30
N ALA A 67 0.36 -8.20 -14.13
CA ALA A 67 0.86 -9.00 -15.25
C ALA A 67 -0.30 -9.49 -16.15
N MET A 68 -1.42 -9.90 -15.54
CA MET A 68 -2.64 -10.32 -16.25
C MET A 68 -3.28 -9.15 -17.00
N ALA A 69 -3.32 -7.95 -16.40
CA ALA A 69 -3.82 -6.75 -17.03
C ALA A 69 -3.00 -6.41 -18.29
N ARG A 70 -1.68 -6.45 -18.20
CA ARG A 70 -0.79 -6.22 -19.37
C ARG A 70 -0.99 -7.25 -20.48
N GLU A 71 -1.19 -8.52 -20.15
CA GLU A 71 -1.46 -9.57 -21.15
C GLU A 71 -2.83 -9.39 -21.85
N ARG A 72 -3.77 -8.66 -21.25
CA ARG A 72 -5.06 -8.26 -21.85
C ARG A 72 -5.03 -6.95 -22.63
N GLY A 73 -3.86 -6.31 -22.72
CA GLY A 73 -3.71 -5.04 -23.45
C GLY A 73 -3.86 -3.79 -22.57
N GLY A 74 -3.92 -3.95 -21.24
CA GLY A 74 -3.95 -2.86 -20.26
C GLY A 74 -4.94 -3.08 -19.12
N GLY A 75 -4.80 -2.28 -18.06
CA GLY A 75 -5.73 -2.25 -16.94
C GLY A 75 -6.93 -1.34 -17.20
N THR A 76 -7.98 -1.47 -16.38
CA THR A 76 -9.15 -0.58 -16.38
C THR A 76 -8.97 0.54 -15.34
N ARG A 77 -9.71 1.66 -15.52
CA ARG A 77 -9.75 2.72 -14.50
C ARG A 77 -10.30 2.20 -13.17
N PHE A 78 -11.32 1.36 -13.23
CA PHE A 78 -11.87 0.69 -12.04
C PHE A 78 -10.85 -0.21 -11.37
N GLY A 79 -10.12 -1.04 -12.16
CA GLY A 79 -9.07 -1.93 -11.63
C GLY A 79 -7.98 -1.16 -10.87
N ALA A 80 -7.56 0.01 -11.38
CA ALA A 80 -6.59 0.86 -10.68
C ALA A 80 -7.12 1.41 -9.33
N VAL A 81 -8.41 1.77 -9.25
CA VAL A 81 -9.04 2.20 -7.99
C VAL A 81 -9.21 1.03 -7.04
N LEU A 82 -9.63 -0.14 -7.56
CA LEU A 82 -9.77 -1.36 -6.78
C LEU A 82 -8.44 -1.79 -6.17
N ASP A 83 -7.38 -1.88 -6.96
CA ASP A 83 -6.01 -2.20 -6.53
C ASP A 83 -5.54 -1.25 -5.43
N ALA A 84 -5.63 0.06 -5.67
CA ALA A 84 -5.27 1.06 -4.66
C ALA A 84 -6.08 0.93 -3.36
N THR A 85 -7.35 0.55 -3.43
CA THR A 85 -8.22 0.35 -2.25
C THR A 85 -7.83 -0.93 -1.51
N CYS A 86 -7.66 -2.03 -2.23
CA CYS A 86 -7.23 -3.32 -1.72
C CYS A 86 -5.88 -3.23 -1.00
N ASP A 87 -4.95 -2.47 -1.57
CA ASP A 87 -3.67 -2.13 -0.96
C ASP A 87 -3.83 -1.48 0.43
N ARG A 88 -4.76 -0.55 0.56
CA ARG A 88 -5.01 0.14 1.85
C ARG A 88 -5.61 -0.80 2.87
N ILE A 89 -6.53 -1.67 2.44
CA ILE A 89 -7.15 -2.68 3.31
C ILE A 89 -6.09 -3.68 3.78
N GLY A 90 -5.24 -4.17 2.87
CA GLY A 90 -4.16 -5.10 3.19
C GLY A 90 -3.13 -4.51 4.17
N ASP A 91 -2.63 -3.30 3.89
CA ASP A 91 -1.72 -2.57 4.79
C ASP A 91 -2.38 -2.39 6.17
N GLY A 92 -3.66 -1.96 6.20
CA GLY A 92 -4.43 -1.81 7.44
C GLY A 92 -4.54 -3.09 8.26
N ALA A 93 -4.76 -4.23 7.60
CA ALA A 93 -4.85 -5.53 8.25
C ALA A 93 -3.50 -5.99 8.83
N VAL A 94 -2.40 -5.82 8.08
CA VAL A 94 -1.05 -6.18 8.53
C VAL A 94 -0.66 -5.37 9.78
N PHE A 95 -0.78 -4.04 9.72
CA PHE A 95 -0.49 -3.19 10.88
C PHE A 95 -1.48 -3.41 12.01
N GLY A 96 -2.77 -3.62 11.72
CA GLY A 96 -3.81 -3.89 12.71
C GLY A 96 -3.56 -5.19 13.49
N GLY A 97 -3.19 -6.27 12.79
CA GLY A 97 -2.83 -7.55 13.42
C GLY A 97 -1.59 -7.45 14.31
N LEU A 98 -0.55 -6.74 13.84
CA LEU A 98 0.66 -6.48 14.63
C LEU A 98 0.38 -5.56 15.83
N LEU A 99 -0.47 -4.55 15.65
CA LEU A 99 -0.90 -3.65 16.72
C LEU A 99 -1.63 -4.42 17.83
N TRP A 100 -2.54 -5.33 17.44
CA TRP A 100 -3.23 -6.21 18.38
C TRP A 100 -2.25 -7.05 19.18
N TRP A 101 -1.31 -7.71 18.51
CA TRP A 101 -0.28 -8.50 19.19
C TRP A 101 0.61 -7.66 20.09
N ALA A 102 1.00 -6.45 19.67
CA ALA A 102 1.79 -5.53 20.48
C ALA A 102 1.08 -5.11 21.75
N ALA A 103 -0.24 -4.88 21.67
CA ALA A 103 -1.06 -4.42 22.80
C ALA A 103 -1.41 -5.56 23.76
N PHE A 104 -1.87 -6.69 23.24
CA PHE A 104 -2.50 -7.76 24.04
C PHE A 104 -1.63 -9.03 24.14
N GLY A 105 -0.65 -9.21 23.25
CA GLY A 105 0.28 -10.35 23.29
C GLY A 105 1.53 -10.06 24.11
N VAL A 106 2.25 -8.98 23.78
CA VAL A 106 3.50 -8.63 24.49
C VAL A 106 3.40 -7.41 25.40
N HIS A 107 2.26 -6.73 25.44
CA HIS A 107 1.99 -5.55 26.28
C HIS A 107 3.05 -4.45 26.13
N SER A 108 3.55 -4.22 24.92
CA SER A 108 4.60 -3.25 24.65
C SER A 108 4.03 -1.93 24.15
N THR A 109 3.88 -0.95 25.02
CA THR A 109 3.42 0.41 24.68
C THR A 109 4.29 1.03 23.59
N SER A 110 5.62 0.84 23.62
CA SER A 110 6.53 1.35 22.61
C SER A 110 6.23 0.79 21.23
N LEU A 111 5.98 -0.52 21.12
CA LEU A 111 5.64 -1.17 19.86
C LEU A 111 4.25 -0.75 19.36
N VAL A 112 3.28 -0.60 20.27
CA VAL A 112 1.94 -0.07 19.96
C VAL A 112 2.04 1.31 19.32
N VAL A 113 2.80 2.23 19.93
CA VAL A 113 2.98 3.60 19.43
C VAL A 113 3.65 3.60 18.06
N ALA A 114 4.75 2.86 17.90
CA ALA A 114 5.46 2.78 16.62
C ALA A 114 4.58 2.19 15.50
N THR A 115 3.81 1.13 15.81
CA THR A 115 2.91 0.49 14.86
C THR A 115 1.75 1.41 14.46
N LEU A 116 1.17 2.12 15.42
CA LEU A 116 0.09 3.08 15.17
C LEU A 116 0.57 4.24 14.29
N ILE A 117 1.73 4.83 14.58
CA ILE A 117 2.34 5.87 13.75
C ILE A 117 2.56 5.32 12.33
N SER A 118 3.14 4.13 12.20
CA SER A 118 3.39 3.51 10.90
C SER A 118 2.10 3.25 10.11
N LEU A 119 1.04 2.79 10.77
CA LEU A 119 -0.28 2.60 10.17
C LEU A 119 -0.83 3.92 9.62
N VAL A 120 -0.91 4.94 10.44
CA VAL A 120 -1.49 6.24 10.05
C VAL A 120 -0.67 6.88 8.93
N THR A 121 0.66 6.92 9.09
CA THR A 121 1.54 7.56 8.09
C THR A 121 1.53 6.82 6.76
N SER A 122 1.40 5.48 6.76
CA SER A 122 1.30 4.70 5.52
C SER A 122 0.05 5.06 4.70
N GLN A 123 -1.09 5.29 5.38
CA GLN A 123 -2.33 5.71 4.74
C GLN A 123 -2.20 7.14 4.21
N VAL A 124 -1.65 8.05 5.02
CA VAL A 124 -1.44 9.46 4.67
C VAL A 124 -0.52 9.61 3.46
N ILE A 125 0.61 8.89 3.40
CA ILE A 125 1.55 8.90 2.27
C ILE A 125 0.83 8.54 0.97
N SER A 126 -0.01 7.52 1.01
CA SER A 126 -0.75 7.05 -0.17
C SER A 126 -1.86 8.03 -0.56
N TYR A 127 -2.53 8.62 0.43
CA TYR A 127 -3.53 9.67 0.20
C TYR A 127 -2.92 10.92 -0.44
N ILE A 128 -1.74 11.37 0.04
CA ILE A 128 -1.04 12.52 -0.56
C ILE A 128 -0.76 12.26 -2.05
N LYS A 129 -0.26 11.06 -2.40
CA LYS A 129 0.01 10.70 -3.80
C LYS A 129 -1.28 10.74 -4.63
N ALA A 130 -2.31 10.02 -4.21
CA ALA A 130 -3.57 9.97 -4.93
C ALA A 130 -4.22 11.36 -5.09
N ARG A 131 -4.15 12.19 -4.03
CA ARG A 131 -4.72 13.54 -4.06
C ARG A 131 -3.93 14.49 -4.95
N ALA A 132 -2.60 14.41 -4.94
CA ALA A 132 -1.75 15.20 -5.83
C ALA A 132 -2.02 14.84 -7.30
N GLU A 133 -2.04 13.56 -7.64
CA GLU A 133 -2.33 13.08 -9.00
C GLU A 133 -3.73 13.51 -9.46
N ALA A 134 -4.74 13.43 -8.59
CA ALA A 134 -6.10 13.92 -8.88
C ALA A 134 -6.16 15.44 -9.10
N SER A 135 -5.20 16.19 -8.59
CA SER A 135 -5.06 17.64 -8.80
C SER A 135 -4.14 17.98 -9.95
N GLY A 136 -3.67 17.01 -10.75
CA GLY A 136 -2.73 17.23 -11.86
C GLY A 136 -1.30 17.53 -11.42
N LEU A 137 -0.97 17.29 -10.13
CA LEU A 137 0.36 17.53 -9.57
C LEU A 137 1.13 16.22 -9.41
N SER A 138 2.46 16.31 -9.32
CA SER A 138 3.28 15.14 -9.03
C SER A 138 3.20 14.78 -7.54
N GLY A 139 2.74 13.58 -7.23
CA GLY A 139 2.79 12.97 -5.89
C GLY A 139 3.95 11.99 -5.70
N GLU A 140 4.88 11.94 -6.65
CA GLU A 140 6.01 11.01 -6.63
C GLU A 140 7.11 11.46 -5.66
N GLY A 141 7.97 10.51 -5.30
CA GLY A 141 9.10 10.75 -4.40
C GLY A 141 8.81 10.38 -2.95
N GLY A 142 9.82 10.56 -2.12
CA GLY A 142 9.86 10.13 -0.74
C GLY A 142 10.85 8.99 -0.53
N MET A 143 11.31 8.84 0.71
CA MET A 143 12.35 7.87 1.06
C MET A 143 11.82 6.42 1.03
N ILE A 144 10.54 6.21 1.35
CA ILE A 144 9.93 4.89 1.45
C ILE A 144 8.61 4.87 0.69
N GLU A 145 8.51 3.97 -0.28
CA GLU A 145 7.28 3.62 -0.97
C GLU A 145 6.60 2.39 -0.32
N ARG A 146 5.47 1.93 -0.88
CA ARG A 146 4.71 0.79 -0.33
C ARG A 146 5.51 -0.52 -0.28
N PRO A 147 6.25 -0.91 -1.34
CA PRO A 147 7.00 -2.17 -1.31
C PRO A 147 8.04 -2.21 -0.19
N GLU A 148 8.80 -1.13 0.00
CA GLU A 148 9.83 -1.05 1.04
C GLU A 148 9.22 -1.13 2.43
N ARG A 149 8.06 -0.48 2.65
CA ARG A 149 7.34 -0.58 3.94
C ARG A 149 6.93 -2.00 4.26
N LEU A 150 6.32 -2.69 3.29
CA LEU A 150 5.91 -4.08 3.48
C LEU A 150 7.11 -5.01 3.73
N ILE A 151 8.21 -4.83 2.99
CA ILE A 151 9.43 -5.59 3.20
C ILE A 151 9.94 -5.39 4.64
N ILE A 152 10.07 -4.14 5.10
CA ILE A 152 10.56 -3.83 6.45
C ILE A 152 9.69 -4.50 7.52
N VAL A 153 8.36 -4.36 7.40
CA VAL A 153 7.42 -4.92 8.37
C VAL A 153 7.45 -6.44 8.37
N LEU A 154 7.34 -7.07 7.18
CA LEU A 154 7.24 -8.52 7.08
C LEU A 154 8.57 -9.21 7.41
N VAL A 155 9.71 -8.62 7.05
CA VAL A 155 11.03 -9.12 7.47
C VAL A 155 11.20 -8.93 8.97
N GLY A 156 10.85 -7.77 9.53
CA GLY A 156 10.91 -7.52 10.95
C GLY A 156 10.04 -8.49 11.76
N ALA A 157 8.79 -8.69 11.34
CA ALA A 157 7.87 -9.62 11.99
C ALA A 157 8.32 -11.07 11.80
N GLY A 158 8.66 -11.47 10.58
CA GLY A 158 9.07 -12.83 10.25
C GLY A 158 10.30 -13.25 11.04
N LEU A 159 11.38 -12.47 10.98
CA LEU A 159 12.62 -12.80 11.70
C LEU A 159 12.44 -12.76 13.23
N SER A 160 11.61 -11.85 13.76
CA SER A 160 11.27 -11.84 15.19
C SER A 160 10.49 -13.07 15.63
N GLY A 161 9.73 -13.69 14.71
CA GLY A 161 8.96 -14.90 14.96
C GLY A 161 9.75 -16.20 14.81
N VAL A 162 11.00 -16.16 14.34
CA VAL A 162 11.86 -17.33 14.20
C VAL A 162 12.49 -17.70 15.53
N TRP A 163 12.01 -18.78 16.14
CA TRP A 163 12.37 -19.22 17.50
C TRP A 163 13.88 -19.44 17.74
N PHE A 164 14.64 -19.87 16.71
CA PHE A 164 16.06 -20.15 16.86
C PHE A 164 16.97 -18.92 16.64
N LEU A 165 16.45 -17.81 16.08
CA LEU A 165 17.26 -16.59 15.87
C LEU A 165 17.35 -15.70 17.10
N HIS A 166 16.42 -15.84 18.07
CA HIS A 166 16.40 -15.07 19.33
C HIS A 166 16.52 -13.54 19.13
N VAL A 167 15.84 -12.99 18.12
CA VAL A 167 15.85 -11.55 17.78
C VAL A 167 14.47 -10.87 17.90
N PRO A 168 13.74 -11.04 19.04
CA PRO A 168 12.40 -10.48 19.20
C PRO A 168 12.36 -8.95 19.14
N TRP A 169 13.50 -8.30 19.39
CA TRP A 169 13.66 -6.84 19.32
C TRP A 169 13.66 -6.30 17.90
N LEU A 170 13.86 -7.15 16.87
CA LEU A 170 13.99 -6.72 15.47
C LEU A 170 12.71 -6.05 14.96
N LEU A 171 11.54 -6.58 15.33
CA LEU A 171 10.27 -5.94 14.98
C LEU A 171 10.15 -4.54 15.62
N HIS A 172 10.60 -4.35 16.85
CA HIS A 172 10.61 -3.03 17.47
C HIS A 172 11.45 -2.04 16.68
N VAL A 173 12.68 -2.44 16.31
CA VAL A 173 13.56 -1.61 15.48
C VAL A 173 12.92 -1.32 14.11
N ALA A 174 12.42 -2.35 13.44
CA ALA A 174 11.76 -2.20 12.14
C ALA A 174 10.59 -1.21 12.20
N MET A 175 9.73 -1.31 13.23
CA MET A 175 8.57 -0.41 13.38
C MET A 175 8.97 1.03 13.69
N TRP A 176 9.99 1.27 14.52
CA TRP A 176 10.47 2.62 14.78
C TRP A 176 11.19 3.23 13.58
N VAL A 177 12.01 2.47 12.88
CA VAL A 177 12.62 2.90 11.61
C VAL A 177 11.54 3.30 10.61
N LEU A 178 10.50 2.45 10.48
CA LEU A 178 9.39 2.74 9.58
C LEU A 178 8.60 3.98 10.01
N ALA A 179 8.30 4.14 11.29
CA ALA A 179 7.58 5.30 11.81
C ALA A 179 8.31 6.61 11.48
N VAL A 180 9.63 6.67 11.77
CA VAL A 180 10.46 7.85 11.52
C VAL A 180 10.59 8.14 10.04
N THR A 181 10.93 7.15 9.23
CA THR A 181 11.13 7.32 7.78
C THR A 181 9.84 7.65 7.03
N SER A 182 8.69 7.16 7.52
CA SER A 182 7.39 7.52 6.97
C SER A 182 7.00 8.96 7.27
N LEU A 183 7.30 9.49 8.46
CA LEU A 183 7.12 10.91 8.77
C LEU A 183 7.98 11.80 7.86
N ILE A 184 9.25 11.42 7.65
CA ILE A 184 10.14 12.13 6.72
C ILE A 184 9.55 12.08 5.30
N THR A 185 9.04 10.93 4.86
CA THR A 185 8.43 10.74 3.54
C THR A 185 7.21 11.65 3.33
N ILE A 186 6.37 11.86 4.36
CA ILE A 186 5.25 12.81 4.30
C ILE A 186 5.77 14.22 4.01
N GLY A 187 6.78 14.67 4.76
CA GLY A 187 7.40 15.99 4.55
C GLY A 187 7.97 16.15 3.15
N GLN A 188 8.70 15.14 2.67
CA GLN A 188 9.28 15.13 1.32
C GLN A 188 8.19 15.20 0.23
N ARG A 189 7.12 14.39 0.34
CA ARG A 189 6.01 14.41 -0.64
C ARG A 189 5.27 15.73 -0.65
N LEU A 190 4.97 16.31 0.52
CA LEU A 190 4.34 17.63 0.58
C LEU A 190 5.22 18.73 -0.03
N HIS A 191 6.55 18.65 0.19
CA HIS A 191 7.49 19.54 -0.45
C HIS A 191 7.48 19.38 -1.98
N THR A 192 7.53 18.14 -2.48
CA THR A 192 7.47 17.85 -3.94
C THR A 192 6.16 18.37 -4.55
N VAL A 193 5.02 18.11 -3.91
CA VAL A 193 3.72 18.62 -4.37
C VAL A 193 3.72 20.13 -4.43
N ARG A 194 4.22 20.81 -3.39
CA ARG A 194 4.28 22.28 -3.33
C ARG A 194 5.16 22.89 -4.41
N THR A 195 6.24 22.21 -4.78
CA THR A 195 7.20 22.67 -5.80
C THR A 195 6.86 22.22 -7.22
N SER A 196 5.79 21.45 -7.39
CA SER A 196 5.31 21.02 -8.71
C SER A 196 4.81 22.23 -9.52
N PRO A 197 5.02 22.27 -10.85
CA PRO A 197 4.46 23.32 -11.70
C PRO A 197 2.95 23.43 -11.54
N GLY A 198 2.43 24.65 -11.36
CA GLY A 198 1.01 24.92 -11.17
C GLY A 198 0.48 24.66 -9.76
N ALA A 199 1.29 24.19 -8.81
CA ALA A 199 0.84 23.86 -7.45
C ALA A 199 0.27 25.06 -6.66
N MET A 200 0.70 26.27 -7.01
CA MET A 200 0.29 27.52 -6.36
C MET A 200 -0.71 28.31 -7.22
N ASP A 201 -1.13 27.77 -8.37
CA ASP A 201 -2.12 28.43 -9.22
C ASP A 201 -3.51 28.37 -8.57
N PRO A 202 -4.33 29.41 -8.72
CA PRO A 202 -5.71 29.38 -8.22
C PRO A 202 -6.48 28.22 -8.84
N MET A 203 -7.25 27.50 -8.04
CA MET A 203 -8.20 26.51 -8.57
C MET A 203 -9.28 27.25 -9.35
N ALA A 204 -9.62 26.74 -10.56
CA ALA A 204 -10.75 27.27 -11.32
C ALA A 204 -12.01 27.27 -10.44
N SER A 205 -12.70 28.41 -10.37
CA SER A 205 -13.96 28.51 -9.62
C SER A 205 -14.98 27.55 -10.23
N THR A 206 -15.73 26.87 -9.38
CA THR A 206 -16.76 25.91 -9.79
C THR A 206 -17.85 26.57 -10.66
N ASP A 207 -18.00 27.87 -10.58
CA ASP A 207 -18.97 28.67 -11.34
C ASP A 207 -18.63 28.75 -12.84
N ALA A 208 -17.32 28.71 -13.18
CA ALA A 208 -16.87 28.66 -14.57
C ALA A 208 -17.12 27.28 -15.24
N ALA A 209 -17.23 26.21 -14.46
CA ALA A 209 -17.51 24.87 -14.95
C ALA A 209 -19.01 24.62 -15.19
N ASN A 210 -19.91 25.39 -14.54
CA ASN A 210 -21.37 25.25 -14.67
C ASN A 210 -22.00 26.08 -15.79
N GLY A 211 -21.17 26.76 -16.61
CA GLY A 211 -21.63 27.35 -17.89
C GLY A 211 -22.81 28.27 -17.77
N GLU A 212 -22.85 29.21 -16.81
CA GLU A 212 -23.78 30.33 -16.88
C GLU A 212 -23.40 31.18 -18.10
N LYS A 213 -24.19 31.02 -19.19
CA LYS A 213 -24.20 31.95 -20.27
C LYS A 213 -24.60 33.32 -19.70
N PRO A 214 -23.84 34.40 -20.01
CA PRO A 214 -24.30 35.71 -19.65
C PRO A 214 -25.68 35.96 -20.30
N GLU A 215 -26.69 36.24 -19.48
CA GLU A 215 -27.97 36.74 -19.97
C GLU A 215 -27.67 37.99 -20.81
N THR A 216 -27.80 37.87 -22.11
CA THR A 216 -27.83 39.03 -22.98
C THR A 216 -29.11 39.79 -22.68
N SER A 217 -29.02 40.81 -21.83
CA SER A 217 -30.04 41.85 -21.76
C SER A 217 -30.03 42.56 -23.12
N GLY A 218 -30.94 42.18 -24.00
CA GLY A 218 -31.31 42.94 -25.18
C GLY A 218 -32.27 44.10 -24.81
N PRO A 219 -32.27 45.13 -25.66
CA PRO A 219 -32.92 46.40 -25.38
C PRO A 219 -34.45 46.36 -25.34
#